data_c98ec3c1e58a72c7456420bb76e90e04
#
_entry.id   c98ec3c1e58a72c7456420bb76e90e04
#
_cell.length_a   1.000
_cell.length_b   1.000
_cell.length_c   1.000
_cell.angle_alpha   90.00
_cell.angle_beta   90.00
_cell.angle_gamma   90.00
#
_symmetry.space_group_name_H-M   'P 1'
#
loop_
_entity.id
_entity.type
_entity.pdbx_description
1 polymer ?
#
loop_
_entity_poly.entity_id
_entity_poly.type
_entity_poly.pdbx_seq_one_letter_code
_entity_poly.pdbx_strand_id
1 'polypeptide(L)'
;MTENTTQNSLHDAEAIRRDWATNARWSGVARDYEPEDVVKLRGSLIEEHTLARHGAERLWNQITAGDIHSGDYVNALGALTGNQAVEQVKAGLNAIYLSGWQVAADANAAGQTYPDQSIYPANSVPQVVRRINNALMRADQIETSEGNKQVDDWFAPIVADAEAGFGGSINVYELMRSMINAGAAGVHFEDQLGSEKKCGHLGGKVLVPTSQHIRTLNAARLAADVENVPSLVIARTDAEAATLMTSDIDERDQQFVTGERTAEGFYKVRNGIEAGIARGLSFAPYADMLWMETSTPDLEAAKQFADAIHAEYPHQMLAYNCSPSFNWRKHLDDATIAKFQRELGAMGYKFQFITLAGFHALNYSMFDLAHGYAREQMTAYVDLQEREFAAEERGYTATRHQREVGTGYFDLVSTALNPESSTTALAGSTETAQFS
;
A
#
# COMPACT_ATOMS: atom_id res chain seq x y z
N MET A 1 -27.58 -25.50 -5.03
CA MET A 1 -28.15 -25.25 -3.69
C MET A 1 -27.15 -24.59 -2.73
N THR A 2 -25.87 -24.68 -2.95
CA THR A 2 -24.82 -24.07 -2.09
C THR A 2 -24.68 -22.56 -2.25
N GLU A 3 -24.88 -22.00 -3.45
CA GLU A 3 -24.78 -20.54 -3.68
C GLU A 3 -25.86 -19.72 -2.95
N ASN A 4 -27.07 -20.26 -2.83
CA ASN A 4 -28.19 -19.56 -2.17
C ASN A 4 -28.03 -19.49 -0.64
N THR A 5 -27.24 -20.37 -0.04
CA THR A 5 -26.99 -20.38 1.41
C THR A 5 -25.92 -19.35 1.80
N THR A 6 -24.92 -19.16 0.97
CA THR A 6 -23.84 -18.19 1.22
C THR A 6 -24.35 -16.74 1.04
N GLN A 7 -25.14 -16.46 0.00
CA GLN A 7 -25.75 -15.14 -0.19
C GLN A 7 -26.74 -14.77 0.93
N ASN A 8 -27.51 -15.73 1.43
CA ASN A 8 -28.43 -15.48 2.55
C ASN A 8 -27.67 -15.10 3.85
N SER A 9 -26.50 -15.69 4.10
CA SER A 9 -25.72 -15.38 5.30
C SER A 9 -25.09 -13.97 5.26
N LEU A 10 -24.77 -13.47 4.07
CA LEU A 10 -24.20 -12.13 3.90
C LEU A 10 -25.20 -10.99 4.13
N HIS A 11 -26.50 -11.26 4.04
CA HIS A 11 -27.59 -10.35 4.39
C HIS A 11 -28.19 -10.65 5.77
N ASP A 12 -27.56 -11.49 6.57
CA ASP A 12 -27.98 -11.87 7.92
C ASP A 12 -27.08 -11.14 8.95
N ALA A 13 -27.63 -10.15 9.63
CA ALA A 13 -26.94 -9.38 10.66
C ALA A 13 -26.44 -10.25 11.81
N GLU A 14 -27.16 -11.32 12.17
CA GLU A 14 -26.75 -12.26 13.21
C GLU A 14 -25.55 -13.11 12.76
N ALA A 15 -25.45 -13.44 11.48
CA ALA A 15 -24.27 -14.13 10.94
C ALA A 15 -23.01 -13.22 10.99
N ILE A 16 -23.17 -11.94 10.62
CA ILE A 16 -22.11 -10.94 10.71
C ILE A 16 -21.68 -10.74 12.18
N ARG A 17 -22.64 -10.60 13.10
CA ARG A 17 -22.36 -10.46 14.54
C ARG A 17 -21.58 -11.64 15.08
N ARG A 18 -21.96 -12.88 14.72
CA ARG A 18 -21.22 -14.07 15.12
C ARG A 18 -19.80 -14.08 14.56
N ASP A 19 -19.62 -13.76 13.29
CA ASP A 19 -18.30 -13.68 12.68
C ASP A 19 -17.40 -12.66 13.41
N TRP A 20 -17.89 -11.46 13.65
CA TRP A 20 -17.12 -10.45 14.40
C TRP A 20 -16.76 -10.89 15.83
N ALA A 21 -17.64 -11.65 16.48
CA ALA A 21 -17.44 -12.11 17.85
C ALA A 21 -16.53 -13.34 17.97
N THR A 22 -16.45 -14.20 16.94
CA THR A 22 -15.79 -15.50 17.05
C THR A 22 -14.60 -15.70 16.13
N ASN A 23 -14.50 -14.91 15.08
CA ASN A 23 -13.39 -14.99 14.14
C ASN A 23 -12.18 -14.21 14.68
N ALA A 24 -11.07 -14.92 14.86
CA ALA A 24 -9.82 -14.35 15.38
C ALA A 24 -9.32 -13.14 14.57
N ARG A 25 -9.69 -13.05 13.28
CA ARG A 25 -9.39 -11.89 12.40
C ARG A 25 -9.90 -10.57 13.00
N TRP A 26 -11.00 -10.60 13.74
CA TRP A 26 -11.66 -9.41 14.28
C TRP A 26 -11.38 -9.17 15.76
N SER A 27 -10.50 -9.98 16.36
CA SER A 27 -10.13 -9.82 17.76
C SER A 27 -9.54 -8.42 18.03
N GLY A 28 -10.16 -7.67 18.93
CA GLY A 28 -9.72 -6.30 19.28
C GLY A 28 -10.17 -5.21 18.30
N VAL A 29 -10.84 -5.53 17.19
CA VAL A 29 -11.33 -4.55 16.23
C VAL A 29 -12.64 -3.93 16.71
N ALA A 30 -12.63 -2.62 16.99
CA ALA A 30 -13.83 -1.85 17.32
C ALA A 30 -14.57 -1.36 16.06
N ARG A 31 -15.88 -1.21 16.20
CA ARG A 31 -16.79 -0.62 15.22
C ARG A 31 -17.82 0.24 15.94
N ASP A 32 -18.00 1.47 15.48
CA ASP A 32 -19.00 2.40 16.03
C ASP A 32 -20.35 2.30 15.29
N TYR A 33 -20.64 1.13 14.70
CA TYR A 33 -21.88 0.78 13.98
C TYR A 33 -22.22 -0.69 14.21
N GLU A 34 -23.45 -1.05 13.89
CA GLU A 34 -23.96 -2.41 14.11
C GLU A 34 -24.03 -3.22 12.81
N PRO A 35 -24.05 -4.58 12.87
CA PRO A 35 -24.22 -5.44 11.71
C PRO A 35 -25.45 -5.12 10.87
N GLU A 36 -26.54 -4.64 11.50
CA GLU A 36 -27.76 -4.20 10.84
C GLU A 36 -27.51 -3.01 9.91
N ASP A 37 -26.59 -2.12 10.25
CA ASP A 37 -26.23 -0.99 9.40
C ASP A 37 -25.47 -1.47 8.17
N VAL A 38 -24.57 -2.45 8.31
CA VAL A 38 -23.88 -3.09 7.19
C VAL A 38 -24.90 -3.71 6.22
N VAL A 39 -25.86 -4.49 6.73
CA VAL A 39 -26.88 -5.15 5.90
C VAL A 39 -27.76 -4.12 5.18
N LYS A 40 -28.13 -3.02 5.84
CA LYS A 40 -28.92 -1.94 5.20
C LYS A 40 -28.18 -1.24 4.06
N LEU A 41 -26.85 -1.13 4.16
CA LEU A 41 -26.01 -0.45 3.17
C LEU A 41 -25.61 -1.36 2.01
N ARG A 42 -25.66 -2.67 2.19
CA ARG A 42 -25.48 -3.65 1.10
C ARG A 42 -26.64 -3.57 0.13
N GLY A 43 -26.37 -3.59 -1.17
CA GLY A 43 -27.41 -3.77 -2.20
C GLY A 43 -27.98 -5.20 -2.19
N SER A 44 -28.91 -5.47 -3.09
CA SER A 44 -29.49 -6.82 -3.26
C SER A 44 -28.51 -7.84 -3.84
N LEU A 45 -27.45 -7.36 -4.49
CA LEU A 45 -26.34 -8.15 -5.05
C LEU A 45 -25.03 -7.69 -4.41
N ILE A 46 -24.24 -8.64 -3.94
CA ILE A 46 -22.89 -8.38 -3.44
C ILE A 46 -21.89 -8.75 -4.55
N GLU A 47 -21.08 -7.77 -4.93
CA GLU A 47 -20.01 -7.98 -5.91
C GLU A 47 -18.86 -8.79 -5.29
N GLU A 48 -18.28 -9.71 -6.04
CA GLU A 48 -17.11 -10.47 -5.59
C GLU A 48 -15.82 -9.74 -5.95
N HIS A 49 -15.12 -9.23 -4.96
CA HIS A 49 -13.84 -8.54 -5.12
C HIS A 49 -12.68 -9.52 -4.93
N THR A 50 -12.53 -10.48 -5.85
CA THR A 50 -11.60 -11.62 -5.74
C THR A 50 -10.17 -11.19 -5.45
N LEU A 51 -9.64 -10.18 -6.17
CA LEU A 51 -8.25 -9.73 -5.99
C LEU A 51 -8.05 -9.04 -4.63
N ALA A 52 -8.98 -8.18 -4.21
CA ALA A 52 -8.90 -7.53 -2.92
C ALA A 52 -8.98 -8.53 -1.75
N ARG A 53 -9.90 -9.49 -1.83
CA ARG A 53 -10.04 -10.54 -0.83
C ARG A 53 -8.79 -11.41 -0.75
N HIS A 54 -8.33 -11.93 -1.89
CA HIS A 54 -7.11 -12.76 -1.95
C HIS A 54 -5.91 -12.00 -1.37
N GLY A 55 -5.71 -10.74 -1.78
CA GLY A 55 -4.63 -9.90 -1.27
C GLY A 55 -4.74 -9.63 0.23
N ALA A 56 -5.95 -9.31 0.73
CA ALA A 56 -6.17 -9.03 2.15
C ALA A 56 -5.91 -10.27 3.03
N GLU A 57 -6.44 -11.43 2.64
CA GLU A 57 -6.22 -12.68 3.34
C GLU A 57 -4.74 -13.11 3.30
N ARG A 58 -4.09 -12.97 2.14
CA ARG A 58 -2.65 -13.25 1.99
C ARG A 58 -1.81 -12.34 2.88
N LEU A 59 -2.04 -11.04 2.85
CA LEU A 59 -1.30 -10.08 3.68
C LEU A 59 -1.51 -10.37 5.16
N TRP A 60 -2.77 -10.60 5.58
CA TRP A 60 -3.08 -10.94 6.96
C TRP A 60 -2.30 -12.18 7.41
N ASN A 61 -2.34 -13.26 6.62
CA ASN A 61 -1.63 -14.49 6.93
C ASN A 61 -0.11 -14.29 7.00
N GLN A 62 0.47 -13.44 6.15
CA GLN A 62 1.90 -13.15 6.17
C GLN A 62 2.33 -12.39 7.43
N ILE A 63 1.57 -11.35 7.82
CA ILE A 63 1.93 -10.51 8.98
C ILE A 63 1.61 -11.17 10.33
N THR A 64 0.77 -12.21 10.32
CA THR A 64 0.38 -12.99 11.51
C THR A 64 1.00 -14.38 11.57
N ALA A 65 1.90 -14.73 10.65
CA ALA A 65 2.46 -16.07 10.51
C ALA A 65 3.32 -16.54 11.70
N GLY A 66 3.65 -15.69 12.63
CA GLY A 66 4.46 -16.02 13.80
C GLY A 66 4.13 -15.15 15.00
N ASP A 67 4.97 -15.23 16.02
CA ASP A 67 4.90 -14.31 17.14
C ASP A 67 5.15 -12.87 16.67
N ILE A 68 4.47 -11.90 17.29
CA ILE A 68 4.61 -10.48 16.92
C ILE A 68 6.06 -9.99 17.05
N HIS A 69 6.85 -10.61 17.91
CA HIS A 69 8.25 -10.29 18.19
C HIS A 69 9.25 -11.28 17.54
N SER A 70 8.81 -12.13 16.59
CA SER A 70 9.67 -13.11 15.91
C SER A 70 10.82 -12.51 15.09
N GLY A 71 10.75 -11.21 14.79
CA GLY A 71 11.66 -10.56 13.85
C GLY A 71 11.26 -10.69 12.38
N ASP A 72 10.25 -11.50 12.07
CA ASP A 72 9.71 -11.64 10.73
C ASP A 72 8.87 -10.41 10.36
N TYR A 73 8.92 -10.04 9.10
CA TYR A 73 8.17 -8.90 8.55
C TYR A 73 7.93 -9.07 7.05
N VAL A 74 6.93 -8.39 6.55
CA VAL A 74 6.66 -8.23 5.12
C VAL A 74 7.31 -6.92 4.67
N ASN A 75 8.17 -6.98 3.66
CA ASN A 75 8.77 -5.80 3.06
C ASN A 75 8.14 -5.49 1.70
N ALA A 76 8.00 -4.21 1.38
CA ALA A 76 7.43 -3.75 0.14
C ALA A 76 8.18 -2.54 -0.43
N LEU A 77 8.14 -2.39 -1.72
CA LEU A 77 8.66 -1.22 -2.42
C LEU A 77 7.52 -0.48 -3.11
N GLY A 78 7.61 0.84 -3.13
CA GLY A 78 6.69 1.67 -3.88
C GLY A 78 6.79 1.36 -5.38
N ALA A 79 5.72 0.85 -6.00
CA ALA A 79 5.61 0.69 -7.44
C ALA A 79 4.91 1.90 -8.06
N LEU A 80 5.42 2.41 -9.18
CA LEU A 80 4.82 3.49 -9.95
C LEU A 80 4.07 2.96 -11.17
N THR A 81 4.52 1.83 -11.72
CA THR A 81 3.95 1.20 -12.93
C THR A 81 3.64 -0.28 -12.68
N GLY A 82 2.76 -0.85 -13.51
CA GLY A 82 2.49 -2.29 -13.49
C GLY A 82 3.72 -3.14 -13.78
N ASN A 83 4.59 -2.71 -14.70
CA ASN A 83 5.82 -3.44 -15.02
C ASN A 83 6.79 -3.45 -13.83
N GLN A 84 6.93 -2.34 -13.10
CA GLN A 84 7.73 -2.34 -11.87
C GLN A 84 7.21 -3.35 -10.85
N ALA A 85 5.88 -3.45 -10.68
CA ALA A 85 5.27 -4.41 -9.78
C ALA A 85 5.54 -5.87 -10.23
N VAL A 86 5.46 -6.16 -11.53
CA VAL A 86 5.84 -7.47 -12.08
C VAL A 86 7.29 -7.82 -11.72
N GLU A 87 8.23 -6.88 -11.93
CA GLU A 87 9.64 -7.12 -11.59
C GLU A 87 9.87 -7.25 -10.08
N GLN A 88 9.12 -6.52 -9.24
CA GLN A 88 9.20 -6.69 -7.78
C GLN A 88 8.79 -8.11 -7.36
N VAL A 89 7.70 -8.65 -7.92
CA VAL A 89 7.23 -10.00 -7.62
C VAL A 89 8.21 -11.06 -8.14
N LYS A 90 8.71 -10.93 -9.38
CA LYS A 90 9.77 -11.80 -9.93
C LYS A 90 11.01 -11.83 -9.05
N ALA A 91 11.40 -10.67 -8.53
CA ALA A 91 12.56 -10.54 -7.65
C ALA A 91 12.32 -11.11 -6.23
N GLY A 92 11.12 -11.63 -5.93
CA GLY A 92 10.79 -12.30 -4.68
C GLY A 92 10.17 -11.42 -3.60
N LEU A 93 9.72 -10.19 -3.92
CA LEU A 93 8.94 -9.40 -2.97
C LEU A 93 7.53 -9.96 -2.82
N ASN A 94 7.06 -10.03 -1.58
CA ASN A 94 5.78 -10.63 -1.22
C ASN A 94 4.63 -9.63 -1.07
N ALA A 95 4.90 -8.33 -1.18
CA ALA A 95 3.92 -7.27 -1.12
C ALA A 95 4.36 -6.06 -1.94
N ILE A 96 3.41 -5.23 -2.32
CA ILE A 96 3.61 -3.99 -3.07
C ILE A 96 3.05 -2.83 -2.26
N TYR A 97 3.80 -1.74 -2.19
CA TYR A 97 3.28 -0.48 -1.67
C TYR A 97 2.92 0.45 -2.84
N LEU A 98 1.78 1.13 -2.73
CA LEU A 98 1.37 2.16 -3.70
C LEU A 98 1.31 3.52 -3.02
N SER A 99 2.29 4.35 -3.35
CA SER A 99 2.52 5.67 -2.78
C SER A 99 1.64 6.75 -3.42
N GLY A 100 0.90 7.49 -2.62
CA GLY A 100 0.21 8.71 -3.06
C GLY A 100 1.18 9.77 -3.59
N TRP A 101 2.37 9.91 -2.98
CA TRP A 101 3.42 10.78 -3.49
C TRP A 101 3.82 10.45 -4.94
N GLN A 102 4.06 9.17 -5.23
CA GLN A 102 4.42 8.73 -6.60
C GLN A 102 3.26 8.96 -7.58
N VAL A 103 2.03 8.74 -7.13
CA VAL A 103 0.83 9.02 -7.93
C VAL A 103 0.69 10.52 -8.21
N ALA A 104 0.89 11.38 -7.21
CA ALA A 104 0.91 12.83 -7.40
C ALA A 104 1.96 13.26 -8.43
N ALA A 105 3.17 12.68 -8.34
CA ALA A 105 4.29 13.05 -9.19
C ALA A 105 4.10 12.70 -10.66
N ASP A 106 3.60 11.47 -10.98
CA ASP A 106 3.66 10.99 -12.38
C ASP A 106 2.57 9.96 -12.77
N ALA A 107 1.55 9.73 -11.96
CA ALA A 107 0.54 8.70 -12.28
C ALA A 107 -0.90 9.12 -11.94
N ASN A 108 -1.15 10.40 -11.70
CA ASN A 108 -2.50 10.87 -11.36
C ASN A 108 -3.41 11.02 -12.58
N ALA A 109 -4.71 10.94 -12.33
CA ALA A 109 -5.74 11.01 -13.38
C ALA A 109 -5.85 12.40 -14.04
N ALA A 110 -5.28 13.46 -13.44
CA ALA A 110 -5.22 14.78 -14.05
C ALA A 110 -4.10 14.92 -15.08
N GLY A 111 -3.17 13.93 -15.17
CA GLY A 111 -2.03 13.98 -16.07
C GLY A 111 -1.04 15.10 -15.77
N GLN A 112 -0.95 15.51 -14.52
CA GLN A 112 -0.08 16.61 -14.06
C GLN A 112 1.03 16.10 -13.15
N THR A 113 2.07 16.87 -12.98
CA THR A 113 3.08 16.67 -11.94
C THR A 113 2.72 17.53 -10.74
N TYR A 114 2.36 16.90 -9.63
CA TYR A 114 1.97 17.57 -8.39
C TYR A 114 2.89 17.22 -7.24
N PRO A 115 3.08 18.15 -6.28
CA PRO A 115 3.58 17.78 -4.97
C PRO A 115 2.55 16.91 -4.22
N ASP A 116 3.03 16.18 -3.22
CA ASP A 116 2.20 15.34 -2.35
C ASP A 116 1.38 16.20 -1.36
N GLN A 117 0.31 16.80 -1.86
CA GLN A 117 -0.59 17.71 -1.14
C GLN A 117 -2.07 17.47 -1.48
N SER A 118 -2.42 16.23 -1.85
CA SER A 118 -3.80 15.83 -2.21
C SER A 118 -4.44 16.70 -3.29
N ILE A 119 -3.64 17.22 -4.24
CA ILE A 119 -4.13 18.08 -5.33
C ILE A 119 -4.75 17.23 -6.45
N TYR A 120 -4.31 16.00 -6.62
CA TYR A 120 -4.78 15.10 -7.67
C TYR A 120 -6.18 14.54 -7.38
N PRO A 121 -6.93 14.09 -8.40
CA PRO A 121 -8.26 13.49 -8.22
C PRO A 121 -8.22 12.23 -7.35
N ALA A 122 -9.17 12.07 -6.43
CA ALA A 122 -9.25 10.99 -5.45
C ALA A 122 -9.23 9.57 -6.07
N ASN A 123 -9.71 9.42 -7.32
CA ASN A 123 -9.70 8.13 -8.04
C ASN A 123 -8.36 7.77 -8.67
N SER A 124 -7.31 8.60 -8.50
CA SER A 124 -6.01 8.37 -9.13
C SER A 124 -5.32 7.12 -8.57
N VAL A 125 -5.25 6.98 -7.25
CA VAL A 125 -4.64 5.80 -6.61
C VAL A 125 -5.40 4.51 -6.96
N PRO A 126 -6.74 4.43 -6.86
CA PRO A 126 -7.49 3.25 -7.32
C PRO A 126 -7.20 2.85 -8.78
N GLN A 127 -7.03 3.81 -9.69
CA GLN A 127 -6.69 3.52 -11.08
C GLN A 127 -5.30 2.88 -11.22
N VAL A 128 -4.32 3.30 -10.42
CA VAL A 128 -2.97 2.70 -10.44
C VAL A 128 -2.99 1.32 -9.78
N VAL A 129 -3.74 1.11 -8.69
CA VAL A 129 -3.98 -0.24 -8.12
C VAL A 129 -4.52 -1.18 -9.19
N ARG A 130 -5.54 -0.76 -9.93
CA ARG A 130 -6.12 -1.55 -11.04
C ARG A 130 -5.10 -1.85 -12.12
N ARG A 131 -4.28 -0.88 -12.51
CA ARG A 131 -3.21 -1.05 -13.51
C ARG A 131 -2.17 -2.08 -13.07
N ILE A 132 -1.74 -2.03 -11.81
CA ILE A 132 -0.80 -2.98 -11.23
C ILE A 132 -1.40 -4.39 -11.23
N ASN A 133 -2.62 -4.56 -10.73
CA ASN A 133 -3.30 -5.84 -10.73
C ASN A 133 -3.47 -6.42 -12.13
N ASN A 134 -3.79 -5.60 -13.13
CA ASN A 134 -3.88 -6.04 -14.53
C ASN A 134 -2.52 -6.51 -15.08
N ALA A 135 -1.42 -5.88 -14.70
CA ALA A 135 -0.08 -6.31 -15.09
C ALA A 135 0.29 -7.67 -14.45
N LEU A 136 0.02 -7.84 -13.15
CA LEU A 136 0.24 -9.09 -12.44
C LEU A 136 -0.63 -10.22 -13.02
N MET A 137 -1.90 -9.94 -13.32
CA MET A 137 -2.80 -10.89 -13.99
C MET A 137 -2.28 -11.30 -15.37
N ARG A 138 -1.71 -10.37 -16.14
CA ARG A 138 -1.11 -10.69 -17.44
C ARG A 138 0.13 -11.58 -17.27
N ALA A 139 0.98 -11.32 -16.30
CA ALA A 139 2.14 -12.14 -16.01
C ALA A 139 1.74 -13.58 -15.62
N ASP A 140 0.73 -13.73 -14.76
CA ASP A 140 0.14 -15.02 -14.39
C ASP A 140 -0.42 -15.77 -15.60
N GLN A 141 -1.17 -15.08 -16.48
CA GLN A 141 -1.71 -15.66 -17.70
C GLN A 141 -0.63 -16.15 -18.68
N ILE A 142 0.47 -15.41 -18.80
CA ILE A 142 1.61 -15.80 -19.64
C ILE A 142 2.23 -17.09 -19.10
N GLU A 143 2.62 -17.12 -17.84
CA GLU A 143 3.22 -18.33 -17.23
C GLU A 143 2.30 -19.53 -17.28
N THR A 144 1.02 -19.34 -16.97
CA THR A 144 0.01 -20.40 -17.04
C THR A 144 -0.11 -20.96 -18.44
N SER A 145 -0.12 -20.10 -19.45
CA SER A 145 -0.23 -20.52 -20.86
C SER A 145 1.02 -21.22 -21.39
N GLU A 146 2.19 -20.89 -20.86
CA GLU A 146 3.46 -21.53 -21.20
C GLU A 146 3.67 -22.86 -20.44
N GLY A 147 2.90 -23.12 -19.38
CA GLY A 147 3.07 -24.30 -18.52
C GLY A 147 4.36 -24.30 -17.72
N ASN A 148 5.00 -23.15 -17.56
CA ASN A 148 6.27 -22.99 -16.88
C ASN A 148 6.14 -21.99 -15.73
N LYS A 149 5.60 -22.46 -14.59
CA LYS A 149 5.38 -21.63 -13.42
C LYS A 149 6.71 -21.34 -12.71
N GLN A 150 7.13 -20.07 -12.68
CA GLN A 150 8.32 -19.58 -11.98
C GLN A 150 7.96 -18.83 -10.69
N VAL A 151 6.81 -18.19 -10.65
CA VAL A 151 6.29 -17.47 -9.49
C VAL A 151 5.13 -18.23 -8.87
N ASP A 152 5.21 -18.48 -7.57
CA ASP A 152 4.17 -19.24 -6.86
C ASP A 152 2.82 -18.55 -6.86
N ASP A 153 2.82 -17.24 -6.63
CA ASP A 153 1.63 -16.41 -6.62
C ASP A 153 1.96 -14.98 -7.07
N TRP A 154 1.51 -14.64 -8.28
CA TRP A 154 1.68 -13.32 -8.87
C TRP A 154 0.91 -12.21 -8.14
N PHE A 155 -0.18 -12.56 -7.44
CA PHE A 155 -1.09 -11.59 -6.84
C PHE A 155 -0.59 -11.12 -5.47
N ALA A 156 0.60 -10.48 -5.47
CA ALA A 156 1.13 -9.86 -4.27
C ALA A 156 0.16 -8.81 -3.72
N PRO A 157 -0.13 -8.82 -2.40
CA PRO A 157 -1.02 -7.85 -1.79
C PRO A 157 -0.52 -6.42 -1.97
N ILE A 158 -1.42 -5.51 -2.36
CA ILE A 158 -1.14 -4.09 -2.53
C ILE A 158 -1.65 -3.33 -1.32
N VAL A 159 -0.77 -2.63 -0.61
CA VAL A 159 -1.14 -1.64 0.40
C VAL A 159 -1.10 -0.26 -0.24
N ALA A 160 -2.24 0.43 -0.25
CA ALA A 160 -2.44 1.67 -0.99
C ALA A 160 -2.62 2.89 -0.08
N ASP A 161 -2.13 4.02 -0.57
CA ASP A 161 -2.22 5.33 0.06
C ASP A 161 -3.59 5.97 -0.24
N ALA A 162 -4.34 6.33 0.79
CA ALA A 162 -5.58 7.08 0.68
C ALA A 162 -5.46 8.52 1.20
N GLU A 163 -4.21 8.98 1.47
CA GLU A 163 -3.99 10.32 1.98
C GLU A 163 -4.79 10.57 3.28
N ALA A 164 -5.36 11.75 3.43
CA ALA A 164 -6.34 12.04 4.49
C ALA A 164 -7.80 11.73 4.11
N GLY A 165 -8.03 10.94 3.04
CA GLY A 165 -9.37 10.53 2.60
C GLY A 165 -10.07 11.47 1.64
N PHE A 166 -9.42 12.54 1.15
CA PHE A 166 -9.94 13.51 0.16
C PHE A 166 -11.27 14.18 0.56
N GLY A 167 -11.56 14.27 1.84
CA GLY A 167 -12.76 14.94 2.35
C GLY A 167 -13.22 14.39 3.70
N GLY A 168 -14.53 14.34 3.93
CA GLY A 168 -15.11 13.80 5.15
C GLY A 168 -15.33 12.29 5.11
N SER A 169 -15.97 11.73 6.13
CA SER A 169 -16.18 10.29 6.28
C SER A 169 -16.91 9.64 5.08
N ILE A 170 -17.79 10.36 4.40
CA ILE A 170 -18.48 9.85 3.21
C ILE A 170 -17.53 9.73 2.02
N ASN A 171 -16.58 10.68 1.88
CA ASN A 171 -15.52 10.58 0.85
C ASN A 171 -14.62 9.39 1.13
N VAL A 172 -14.23 9.18 2.39
CA VAL A 172 -13.42 8.04 2.83
C VAL A 172 -14.12 6.72 2.53
N TYR A 173 -15.42 6.62 2.84
CA TYR A 173 -16.23 5.43 2.55
C TYR A 173 -16.21 5.08 1.05
N GLU A 174 -16.47 6.04 0.17
CA GLU A 174 -16.43 5.82 -1.28
C GLU A 174 -15.03 5.57 -1.83
N LEU A 175 -14.00 6.24 -1.28
CA LEU A 175 -12.62 5.98 -1.65
C LEU A 175 -12.19 4.56 -1.30
N MET A 176 -12.52 4.09 -0.09
CA MET A 176 -12.21 2.72 0.34
C MET A 176 -12.92 1.68 -0.55
N ARG A 177 -14.18 1.90 -0.92
CA ARG A 177 -14.89 1.06 -1.89
C ARG A 177 -14.16 1.03 -3.25
N SER A 178 -13.72 2.18 -3.73
CA SER A 178 -12.95 2.27 -4.97
C SER A 178 -11.62 1.52 -4.90
N MET A 179 -10.93 1.57 -3.75
CA MET A 179 -9.70 0.81 -3.50
C MET A 179 -9.96 -0.71 -3.53
N ILE A 180 -11.00 -1.17 -2.85
CA ILE A 180 -11.42 -2.58 -2.83
C ILE A 180 -11.79 -3.05 -4.25
N ASN A 181 -12.59 -2.28 -4.96
CA ASN A 181 -12.97 -2.58 -6.35
C ASN A 181 -11.74 -2.66 -7.28
N ALA A 182 -10.72 -1.85 -7.02
CA ALA A 182 -9.45 -1.90 -7.76
C ALA A 182 -8.57 -3.10 -7.38
N GLY A 183 -8.83 -3.75 -6.24
CA GLY A 183 -8.11 -4.92 -5.74
C GLY A 183 -7.02 -4.62 -4.71
N ALA A 184 -7.13 -3.52 -3.95
CA ALA A 184 -6.23 -3.24 -2.83
C ALA A 184 -6.47 -4.21 -1.67
N ALA A 185 -5.40 -4.71 -1.07
CA ALA A 185 -5.40 -5.61 0.09
C ALA A 185 -5.55 -4.84 1.41
N GLY A 186 -4.94 -3.68 1.49
CA GLY A 186 -4.99 -2.79 2.62
C GLY A 186 -4.87 -1.33 2.19
N VAL A 187 -5.37 -0.44 3.03
CA VAL A 187 -5.38 1.00 2.76
C VAL A 187 -5.02 1.75 4.02
N HIS A 188 -4.14 2.73 3.91
CA HIS A 188 -3.85 3.61 5.03
C HIS A 188 -4.47 4.99 4.85
N PHE A 189 -4.83 5.58 5.99
CA PHE A 189 -5.36 6.92 6.12
C PHE A 189 -4.56 7.68 7.19
N GLU A 190 -4.29 8.96 6.94
CA GLU A 190 -3.54 9.80 7.85
C GLU A 190 -4.41 10.85 8.54
N ASP A 191 -4.00 11.28 9.73
CA ASP A 191 -4.75 12.19 10.60
C ASP A 191 -4.55 13.67 10.27
N GLN A 192 -4.16 13.99 9.02
CA GLN A 192 -4.04 15.37 8.54
C GLN A 192 -5.38 15.92 8.03
N LEU A 193 -5.50 17.25 8.07
CA LEU A 193 -6.57 17.96 7.36
C LEU A 193 -6.36 17.85 5.85
N GLY A 194 -7.31 17.26 5.14
CA GLY A 194 -7.17 16.95 3.70
C GLY A 194 -6.89 18.18 2.82
N SER A 195 -7.48 19.35 3.14
CA SER A 195 -7.23 20.61 2.40
C SER A 195 -5.84 21.20 2.65
N GLU A 196 -5.17 20.85 3.74
CA GLU A 196 -3.84 21.33 4.11
C GLU A 196 -2.82 20.18 4.18
N LYS A 197 -3.13 19.04 3.57
CA LYS A 197 -2.27 17.87 3.58
C LYS A 197 -0.89 18.18 3.03
N LYS A 198 0.12 17.66 3.70
CA LYS A 198 1.53 17.72 3.31
C LYS A 198 2.14 16.33 3.37
N CYS A 199 3.12 16.05 2.51
CA CYS A 199 3.99 14.89 2.64
C CYS A 199 4.56 14.81 4.08
N GLY A 200 4.72 13.62 4.60
CA GLY A 200 5.20 13.38 5.97
C GLY A 200 6.48 14.14 6.35
N HIS A 201 7.34 14.44 5.37
CA HIS A 201 8.61 15.15 5.55
C HIS A 201 8.56 16.65 5.24
N LEU A 202 7.37 17.20 4.96
CA LEU A 202 7.16 18.65 4.77
C LEU A 202 6.67 19.29 6.06
N GLY A 203 6.95 20.59 6.21
CA GLY A 203 6.39 21.42 7.27
C GLY A 203 4.94 21.83 6.99
N GLY A 204 4.29 22.43 8.00
CA GLY A 204 2.94 23.01 7.85
C GLY A 204 1.81 21.97 7.88
N LYS A 205 2.05 20.78 8.40
CA LYS A 205 1.02 19.74 8.62
C LYS A 205 0.02 20.22 9.67
N VAL A 206 -1.27 20.03 9.36
CA VAL A 206 -2.39 20.35 10.25
C VAL A 206 -3.13 19.04 10.59
N LEU A 207 -3.14 18.66 11.88
CA LEU A 207 -3.87 17.51 12.35
C LEU A 207 -5.38 17.80 12.43
N VAL A 208 -6.18 16.78 12.23
CA VAL A 208 -7.58 16.77 12.67
C VAL A 208 -7.69 16.25 14.11
N PRO A 209 -8.77 16.54 14.86
CA PRO A 209 -9.00 15.95 16.17
C PRO A 209 -8.98 14.42 16.11
N THR A 210 -8.47 13.78 17.16
CA THR A 210 -8.41 12.33 17.30
C THR A 210 -9.73 11.65 16.98
N SER A 211 -10.86 12.17 17.48
CA SER A 211 -12.21 11.66 17.19
C SER A 211 -12.60 11.76 15.71
N GLN A 212 -12.09 12.76 14.99
CA GLN A 212 -12.35 12.88 13.55
C GLN A 212 -11.61 11.81 12.77
N HIS A 213 -10.35 11.51 13.12
CA HIS A 213 -9.61 10.44 12.44
C HIS A 213 -10.18 9.05 12.79
N ILE A 214 -10.65 8.83 14.02
CA ILE A 214 -11.40 7.60 14.36
C ILE A 214 -12.62 7.44 13.45
N ARG A 215 -13.39 8.50 13.17
CA ARG A 215 -14.49 8.44 12.19
C ARG A 215 -14.03 8.10 10.78
N THR A 216 -12.86 8.57 10.37
CA THR A 216 -12.21 8.18 9.10
C THR A 216 -11.94 6.68 9.07
N LEU A 217 -11.32 6.14 10.12
CA LEU A 217 -11.03 4.70 10.21
C LEU A 217 -12.31 3.85 10.22
N ASN A 218 -13.34 4.27 10.98
CA ASN A 218 -14.65 3.62 10.98
C ASN A 218 -15.33 3.66 9.60
N ALA A 219 -15.23 4.76 8.88
CA ALA A 219 -15.81 4.87 7.53
C ALA A 219 -15.13 3.91 6.55
N ALA A 220 -13.80 3.78 6.64
CA ALA A 220 -13.04 2.80 5.84
C ALA A 220 -13.41 1.36 6.22
N ARG A 221 -13.52 1.05 7.51
CA ARG A 221 -13.93 -0.28 7.99
C ARG A 221 -15.36 -0.61 7.58
N LEU A 222 -16.29 0.34 7.68
CA LEU A 222 -17.67 0.16 7.23
C LEU A 222 -17.73 -0.14 5.73
N ALA A 223 -16.94 0.54 4.92
CA ALA A 223 -16.86 0.25 3.49
C ALA A 223 -16.37 -1.19 3.23
N ALA A 224 -15.33 -1.63 3.93
CA ALA A 224 -14.82 -3.00 3.82
C ALA A 224 -15.85 -4.06 4.26
N ASP A 225 -16.56 -3.80 5.36
CA ASP A 225 -17.61 -4.70 5.86
C ASP A 225 -18.81 -4.73 4.90
N VAL A 226 -19.21 -3.61 4.30
CA VAL A 226 -20.29 -3.55 3.30
C VAL A 226 -19.89 -4.30 2.02
N GLU A 227 -18.67 -4.11 1.51
CA GLU A 227 -18.15 -4.85 0.35
C GLU A 227 -17.77 -6.31 0.70
N ASN A 228 -17.90 -6.70 1.95
CA ASN A 228 -17.60 -8.04 2.45
C ASN A 228 -16.17 -8.49 2.13
N VAL A 229 -15.19 -7.60 2.26
CA VAL A 229 -13.76 -7.89 2.06
C VAL A 229 -13.00 -7.61 3.36
N PRO A 230 -12.17 -8.53 3.87
CA PRO A 230 -11.42 -8.34 5.12
C PRO A 230 -10.20 -7.44 4.91
N SER A 231 -10.37 -6.34 4.18
CA SER A 231 -9.30 -5.38 3.87
C SER A 231 -8.66 -4.84 5.15
N LEU A 232 -7.34 -4.68 5.12
CA LEU A 232 -6.61 -4.10 6.24
C LEU A 232 -6.78 -2.57 6.23
N VAL A 233 -7.15 -2.02 7.37
CA VAL A 233 -7.21 -0.58 7.63
C VAL A 233 -5.99 -0.21 8.46
N ILE A 234 -5.18 0.71 7.96
CA ILE A 234 -3.94 1.15 8.59
C ILE A 234 -4.10 2.61 9.01
N ALA A 235 -3.92 2.89 10.29
CA ALA A 235 -3.95 4.25 10.80
C ALA A 235 -2.55 4.85 10.80
N ARG A 236 -2.37 5.93 10.04
CA ARG A 236 -1.15 6.74 10.08
C ARG A 236 -1.38 7.98 10.96
N THR A 237 -0.40 8.31 11.79
CA THR A 237 -0.34 9.60 12.48
C THR A 237 0.90 10.38 12.07
N ASP A 238 0.72 11.67 11.84
CA ASP A 238 1.76 12.65 11.57
C ASP A 238 2.10 13.51 12.80
N ALA A 239 1.61 13.13 13.98
CA ALA A 239 1.72 13.94 15.21
C ALA A 239 3.16 14.07 15.74
N GLU A 240 4.11 13.21 15.30
CA GLU A 240 5.53 13.37 15.63
C GLU A 240 6.08 14.71 15.13
N ALA A 241 5.66 15.17 13.95
CA ALA A 241 6.19 16.38 13.34
C ALA A 241 5.16 17.52 13.22
N ALA A 242 3.85 17.25 13.27
CA ALA A 242 2.81 18.23 13.07
C ALA A 242 2.68 19.18 14.27
N THR A 243 2.69 20.48 14.02
CA THR A 243 2.61 21.52 15.05
C THR A 243 1.29 22.30 15.06
N LEU A 244 0.34 21.92 14.19
CA LEU A 244 -0.96 22.58 14.03
C LEU A 244 -2.10 21.54 14.12
N MET A 245 -3.28 22.00 14.58
CA MET A 245 -4.49 21.22 14.65
C MET A 245 -5.73 22.09 14.37
N THR A 246 -6.76 21.50 13.76
CA THR A 246 -7.97 22.24 13.35
C THR A 246 -8.84 22.67 14.54
N SER A 247 -8.93 21.85 15.60
CA SER A 247 -9.83 22.06 16.75
C SER A 247 -9.30 21.36 18.00
N ASP A 248 -9.60 21.92 19.13
CA ASP A 248 -9.29 21.40 20.49
C ASP A 248 -10.46 20.67 21.15
N ILE A 249 -11.46 20.28 20.38
CA ILE A 249 -12.72 19.70 20.88
C ILE A 249 -12.54 18.32 21.53
N ASP A 250 -11.48 17.59 21.17
CA ASP A 250 -11.22 16.24 21.69
C ASP A 250 -10.35 16.33 22.97
N GLU A 251 -10.85 15.79 24.07
CA GLU A 251 -10.16 15.83 25.35
C GLU A 251 -8.79 15.14 25.32
N ARG A 252 -8.62 14.12 24.47
CA ARG A 252 -7.35 13.39 24.30
C ARG A 252 -6.26 14.27 23.71
N ASP A 253 -6.62 15.24 22.88
CA ASP A 253 -5.70 16.15 22.21
C ASP A 253 -5.36 17.38 23.06
N GLN A 254 -6.19 17.75 24.03
CA GLN A 254 -6.05 18.99 24.81
C GLN A 254 -4.71 19.12 25.53
N GLN A 255 -4.14 18.00 26.01
CA GLN A 255 -2.83 18.01 26.64
C GLN A 255 -1.70 18.52 25.73
N PHE A 256 -1.86 18.48 24.42
CA PHE A 256 -0.88 18.94 23.45
C PHE A 256 -1.15 20.37 22.93
N VAL A 257 -2.31 20.94 23.20
CA VAL A 257 -2.68 22.29 22.78
C VAL A 257 -1.91 23.33 23.59
N THR A 258 -1.26 24.31 22.91
CA THR A 258 -0.47 25.34 23.57
C THR A 258 -1.29 26.55 24.03
N GLY A 259 -2.52 26.69 23.55
CA GLY A 259 -3.36 27.87 23.76
C GLY A 259 -3.16 28.96 22.70
N GLU A 260 -2.15 28.85 21.85
CA GLU A 260 -1.90 29.80 20.76
C GLU A 260 -2.63 29.38 19.47
N ARG A 261 -2.93 30.37 18.61
CA ARG A 261 -3.56 30.14 17.31
C ARG A 261 -2.79 30.83 16.18
N THR A 262 -2.90 30.27 14.97
CA THR A 262 -2.38 30.90 13.75
C THR A 262 -3.36 31.94 13.21
N ALA A 263 -2.94 32.68 12.17
CA ALA A 263 -3.79 33.66 11.49
C ALA A 263 -5.01 33.02 10.83
N GLU A 264 -4.88 31.76 10.38
CA GLU A 264 -5.96 30.96 9.79
C GLU A 264 -6.90 30.39 10.86
N GLY A 265 -6.51 30.48 12.13
CA GLY A 265 -7.30 30.00 13.27
C GLY A 265 -6.98 28.58 13.73
N PHE A 266 -5.94 27.94 13.19
CA PHE A 266 -5.48 26.63 13.68
C PHE A 266 -4.87 26.76 15.07
N TYR A 267 -5.10 25.74 15.90
CA TYR A 267 -4.44 25.62 17.20
C TYR A 267 -2.97 25.18 17.01
N LYS A 268 -2.06 25.83 17.72
CA LYS A 268 -0.69 25.33 17.84
C LYS A 268 -0.64 24.19 18.86
N VAL A 269 0.03 23.11 18.48
CA VAL A 269 0.18 21.92 19.34
C VAL A 269 1.65 21.57 19.54
N ARG A 270 1.95 20.90 20.67
CA ARG A 270 3.24 20.27 20.89
C ARG A 270 3.27 18.97 20.13
N ASN A 271 4.27 18.79 19.31
CA ASN A 271 4.55 17.58 18.55
C ASN A 271 5.54 16.66 19.29
N GLY A 272 5.89 15.54 18.69
CA GLY A 272 6.88 14.60 19.20
C GLY A 272 6.31 13.22 19.46
N ILE A 273 7.18 12.35 20.01
CA ILE A 273 6.86 10.92 20.19
C ILE A 273 5.64 10.71 21.09
N GLU A 274 5.48 11.52 22.15
CA GLU A 274 4.35 11.41 23.07
C GLU A 274 3.02 11.71 22.39
N ALA A 275 3.00 12.69 21.48
CA ALA A 275 1.81 13.01 20.68
C ALA A 275 1.48 11.86 19.72
N GLY A 276 2.50 11.27 19.08
CA GLY A 276 2.34 10.07 18.23
C GLY A 276 1.81 8.87 19.00
N ILE A 277 2.35 8.60 20.19
CA ILE A 277 1.91 7.51 21.09
C ILE A 277 0.44 7.71 21.51
N ALA A 278 0.07 8.90 21.98
CA ALA A 278 -1.29 9.17 22.43
C ALA A 278 -2.33 8.94 21.32
N ARG A 279 -2.00 9.33 20.09
CA ARG A 279 -2.85 9.07 18.92
C ARG A 279 -2.83 7.61 18.53
N GLY A 280 -1.67 6.95 18.50
CA GLY A 280 -1.55 5.52 18.23
C GLY A 280 -2.42 4.68 19.17
N LEU A 281 -2.36 4.92 20.48
CA LEU A 281 -3.22 4.27 21.47
C LEU A 281 -4.71 4.50 21.20
N SER A 282 -5.08 5.71 20.77
CA SER A 282 -6.47 6.04 20.46
C SER A 282 -6.97 5.36 19.16
N PHE A 283 -6.09 5.10 18.20
CA PHE A 283 -6.42 4.50 16.91
C PHE A 283 -6.35 2.97 16.91
N ALA A 284 -5.59 2.37 17.84
CA ALA A 284 -5.35 0.94 17.90
C ALA A 284 -6.63 0.07 17.83
N PRO A 285 -7.75 0.39 18.52
CA PRO A 285 -8.97 -0.40 18.40
C PRO A 285 -9.63 -0.35 17.01
N TYR A 286 -9.32 0.64 16.20
CA TYR A 286 -9.98 0.91 14.91
C TYR A 286 -9.13 0.54 13.68
N ALA A 287 -7.90 0.08 13.89
CA ALA A 287 -6.96 -0.21 12.82
C ALA A 287 -6.30 -1.59 12.99
N ASP A 288 -6.00 -2.25 11.88
CA ASP A 288 -5.26 -3.52 11.87
C ASP A 288 -3.76 -3.29 12.10
N MET A 289 -3.24 -2.14 11.64
CA MET A 289 -1.87 -1.71 11.88
C MET A 289 -1.81 -0.23 12.20
N LEU A 290 -0.81 0.16 12.99
CA LEU A 290 -0.51 1.56 13.27
C LEU A 290 0.81 1.95 12.60
N TRP A 291 0.82 3.14 12.03
CA TRP A 291 2.00 3.76 11.45
C TRP A 291 2.17 5.18 12.02
N MET A 292 3.23 5.38 12.77
CA MET A 292 3.68 6.72 13.13
C MET A 292 4.73 7.18 12.12
N GLU A 293 4.44 8.24 11.37
CA GLU A 293 5.43 8.85 10.47
C GLU A 293 6.54 9.50 11.28
N THR A 294 7.79 9.29 10.87
CA THR A 294 8.98 9.78 11.56
C THR A 294 9.84 10.65 10.64
N SER A 295 10.65 11.52 11.23
CA SER A 295 11.50 12.47 10.50
C SER A 295 12.91 11.93 10.21
N THR A 296 13.35 10.91 10.96
CA THR A 296 14.69 10.29 10.86
C THR A 296 14.60 8.79 11.15
N PRO A 297 15.57 7.98 10.65
CA PRO A 297 15.64 6.56 11.00
C PRO A 297 16.19 6.39 12.42
N ASP A 298 15.30 6.13 13.38
CA ASP A 298 15.62 6.03 14.80
C ASP A 298 14.97 4.78 15.41
N LEU A 299 15.79 3.78 15.74
CA LEU A 299 15.31 2.52 16.38
C LEU A 299 14.86 2.73 17.81
N GLU A 300 15.40 3.71 18.53
CA GLU A 300 14.99 3.99 19.91
C GLU A 300 13.60 4.63 19.94
N ALA A 301 13.36 5.61 19.08
CA ALA A 301 12.03 6.18 18.91
C ALA A 301 11.00 5.14 18.42
N ALA A 302 11.40 4.26 17.49
CA ALA A 302 10.56 3.15 17.05
C ALA A 302 10.22 2.20 18.20
N LYS A 303 11.22 1.87 19.03
CA LYS A 303 11.04 1.03 20.22
C LYS A 303 10.12 1.67 21.24
N GLN A 304 10.30 2.96 21.53
CA GLN A 304 9.47 3.70 22.48
C GLN A 304 7.99 3.70 22.05
N PHE A 305 7.73 3.92 20.75
CA PHE A 305 6.37 3.83 20.23
C PHE A 305 5.80 2.40 20.36
N ALA A 306 6.55 1.39 19.92
CA ALA A 306 6.12 -0.01 20.00
C ALA A 306 5.84 -0.46 21.43
N ASP A 307 6.75 -0.20 22.37
CA ASP A 307 6.60 -0.57 23.77
C ASP A 307 5.34 0.07 24.38
N ALA A 308 5.08 1.35 24.10
CA ALA A 308 3.90 2.05 24.61
C ALA A 308 2.59 1.47 24.04
N ILE A 309 2.55 1.16 22.76
CA ILE A 309 1.38 0.52 22.12
C ILE A 309 1.18 -0.89 22.70
N HIS A 310 2.22 -1.71 22.76
CA HIS A 310 2.11 -3.10 23.20
C HIS A 310 1.83 -3.26 24.69
N ALA A 311 2.09 -2.23 25.51
CA ALA A 311 1.69 -2.23 26.92
C ALA A 311 0.16 -2.28 27.09
N GLU A 312 -0.62 -1.69 26.17
CA GLU A 312 -2.08 -1.69 26.20
C GLU A 312 -2.70 -2.65 25.16
N TYR A 313 -2.07 -2.79 24.01
CA TYR A 313 -2.52 -3.64 22.89
C TYR A 313 -1.41 -4.62 22.48
N PRO A 314 -1.19 -5.72 23.21
CA PRO A 314 -0.02 -6.61 23.03
C PRO A 314 0.11 -7.24 21.64
N HIS A 315 -0.96 -7.31 20.88
CA HIS A 315 -1.00 -7.93 19.54
C HIS A 315 -1.13 -6.93 18.41
N GLN A 316 -1.08 -5.63 18.72
CA GLN A 316 -1.22 -4.59 17.69
C GLN A 316 -0.01 -4.58 16.75
N MET A 317 -0.25 -4.85 15.48
CA MET A 317 0.80 -4.78 14.46
C MET A 317 1.11 -3.34 14.09
N LEU A 318 2.38 -3.12 13.74
CA LEU A 318 2.91 -1.82 13.37
C LEU A 318 3.42 -1.85 11.92
N ALA A 319 3.40 -0.68 11.28
CA ALA A 319 3.99 -0.44 9.97
C ALA A 319 5.06 0.64 10.05
N TYR A 320 6.11 0.54 9.21
CA TYR A 320 7.22 1.50 9.21
C TYR A 320 7.58 1.93 7.79
N ASN A 321 7.64 3.24 7.57
CA ASN A 321 8.18 3.83 6.36
C ASN A 321 9.70 3.94 6.45
N CYS A 322 10.43 3.06 5.76
CA CYS A 322 11.87 3.18 5.54
C CYS A 322 12.14 4.29 4.50
N SER A 323 11.82 5.52 4.86
CA SER A 323 11.69 6.64 3.93
C SER A 323 12.95 6.90 3.10
N PRO A 324 12.80 7.15 1.79
CA PRO A 324 13.88 7.65 0.95
C PRO A 324 14.26 9.11 1.26
N SER A 325 13.45 9.83 2.02
CA SER A 325 13.79 11.16 2.54
C SER A 325 14.84 11.13 3.65
N PHE A 326 15.07 9.96 4.24
CA PHE A 326 16.17 9.78 5.20
C PHE A 326 17.51 9.71 4.46
N ASN A 327 18.50 10.46 4.95
CA ASN A 327 19.87 10.22 4.55
C ASN A 327 20.46 9.16 5.49
N TRP A 328 20.25 7.88 5.17
CA TRP A 328 20.54 6.74 6.01
C TRP A 328 21.95 6.76 6.58
N ARG A 329 22.97 6.89 5.73
CA ARG A 329 24.39 6.90 6.14
C ARG A 329 24.82 8.14 6.89
N LYS A 330 24.03 9.22 6.87
CA LYS A 330 24.26 10.41 7.71
C LYS A 330 23.87 10.14 9.16
N HIS A 331 22.90 9.27 9.39
CA HIS A 331 22.34 9.00 10.72
C HIS A 331 22.82 7.69 11.32
N LEU A 332 23.10 6.67 10.49
CA LEU A 332 23.40 5.32 10.95
C LEU A 332 24.66 4.77 10.25
N ASP A 333 25.39 3.93 10.96
CA ASP A 333 26.47 3.15 10.37
C ASP A 333 25.94 1.95 9.55
N ASP A 334 26.79 1.37 8.70
CA ASP A 334 26.41 0.27 7.82
C ASP A 334 25.97 -0.99 8.60
N ALA A 335 26.53 -1.24 9.80
CA ALA A 335 26.13 -2.37 10.62
C ALA A 335 24.72 -2.20 11.18
N THR A 336 24.36 -1.00 11.61
CA THR A 336 23.01 -0.67 12.07
C THR A 336 22.02 -0.71 10.91
N ILE A 337 22.37 -0.16 9.74
CA ILE A 337 21.54 -0.23 8.53
C ILE A 337 21.24 -1.69 8.16
N ALA A 338 22.23 -2.56 8.20
CA ALA A 338 22.08 -3.97 7.82
C ALA A 338 21.13 -4.77 8.70
N LYS A 339 20.89 -4.37 9.94
CA LYS A 339 19.98 -5.03 10.87
C LYS A 339 18.66 -4.29 11.09
N PHE A 340 18.54 -3.05 10.63
CA PHE A 340 17.49 -2.11 10.95
C PHE A 340 16.07 -2.70 10.80
N GLN A 341 15.77 -3.31 9.67
CA GLN A 341 14.46 -3.87 9.40
C GLN A 341 14.14 -5.10 10.27
N ARG A 342 15.14 -5.94 10.61
CA ARG A 342 14.94 -7.08 11.51
C ARG A 342 14.71 -6.63 12.96
N GLU A 343 15.40 -5.59 13.39
CA GLU A 343 15.17 -4.97 14.71
C GLU A 343 13.74 -4.40 14.79
N LEU A 344 13.28 -3.72 13.75
CA LEU A 344 11.89 -3.27 13.65
C LEU A 344 10.90 -4.45 13.69
N GLY A 345 11.18 -5.52 12.94
CA GLY A 345 10.34 -6.73 12.95
C GLY A 345 10.20 -7.33 14.34
N ALA A 346 11.29 -7.38 15.12
CA ALA A 346 11.29 -7.83 16.50
C ALA A 346 10.53 -6.90 17.47
N MET A 347 10.30 -5.64 17.07
CA MET A 347 9.47 -4.68 17.81
C MET A 347 7.99 -4.73 17.38
N GLY A 348 7.61 -5.62 16.44
CA GLY A 348 6.22 -5.73 15.97
C GLY A 348 5.88 -4.91 14.72
N TYR A 349 6.87 -4.30 14.07
CA TYR A 349 6.68 -3.65 12.77
C TYR A 349 6.61 -4.70 11.66
N LYS A 350 5.42 -5.25 11.45
CA LYS A 350 5.18 -6.39 10.57
C LYS A 350 5.07 -6.04 9.09
N PHE A 351 4.84 -4.77 8.77
CA PHE A 351 4.84 -4.27 7.38
C PHE A 351 5.81 -3.09 7.26
N GLN A 352 6.83 -3.25 6.43
CA GLN A 352 7.89 -2.25 6.25
C GLN A 352 8.07 -1.95 4.76
N PHE A 353 8.21 -0.67 4.42
CA PHE A 353 8.21 -0.29 3.00
C PHE A 353 9.06 0.94 2.72
N ILE A 354 9.48 1.07 1.46
CA ILE A 354 10.14 2.25 0.92
C ILE A 354 9.16 2.94 -0.03
N THR A 355 8.61 4.07 0.38
CA THR A 355 7.50 4.73 -0.31
C THR A 355 7.81 5.10 -1.76
N LEU A 356 8.99 5.66 -2.05
CA LEU A 356 9.32 6.23 -3.36
C LEU A 356 10.36 5.39 -4.13
N ALA A 357 10.46 4.10 -3.84
CA ALA A 357 11.45 3.23 -4.48
C ALA A 357 11.31 3.22 -6.02
N GLY A 358 10.08 3.15 -6.52
CA GLY A 358 9.79 3.17 -7.95
C GLY A 358 10.21 4.46 -8.62
N PHE A 359 9.92 5.61 -7.99
CA PHE A 359 10.32 6.92 -8.50
C PHE A 359 11.86 7.03 -8.59
N HIS A 360 12.57 6.68 -7.53
CA HIS A 360 14.04 6.80 -7.52
C HIS A 360 14.70 5.83 -8.49
N ALA A 361 14.26 4.58 -8.55
CA ALA A 361 14.80 3.59 -9.47
C ALA A 361 14.59 4.01 -10.93
N LEU A 362 13.36 4.42 -11.29
CA LEU A 362 13.02 4.84 -12.64
C LEU A 362 13.83 6.07 -13.08
N ASN A 363 13.85 7.12 -12.24
CA ASN A 363 14.51 8.38 -12.59
C ASN A 363 16.03 8.23 -12.66
N TYR A 364 16.63 7.53 -11.69
CA TYR A 364 18.07 7.34 -11.69
C TYR A 364 18.54 6.50 -12.90
N SER A 365 17.88 5.38 -13.17
CA SER A 365 18.28 4.52 -14.30
C SER A 365 18.14 5.23 -15.65
N MET A 366 17.06 6.02 -15.83
CA MET A 366 16.89 6.80 -17.05
C MET A 366 17.91 7.93 -17.15
N PHE A 367 18.19 8.64 -16.06
CA PHE A 367 19.21 9.68 -16.06
C PHE A 367 20.59 9.12 -16.41
N ASP A 368 20.97 7.99 -15.82
CA ASP A 368 22.27 7.33 -16.05
C ASP A 368 22.42 6.91 -17.54
N LEU A 369 21.39 6.24 -18.07
CA LEU A 369 21.37 5.85 -19.47
C LEU A 369 21.42 7.08 -20.40
N ALA A 370 20.58 8.10 -20.17
CA ALA A 370 20.51 9.28 -21.02
C ALA A 370 21.82 10.08 -20.98
N HIS A 371 22.47 10.19 -19.82
CA HIS A 371 23.74 10.87 -19.65
C HIS A 371 24.86 10.17 -20.48
N GLY A 372 24.93 8.84 -20.40
CA GLY A 372 25.86 8.04 -21.17
C GLY A 372 25.55 8.11 -22.68
N TYR A 373 24.31 7.87 -23.06
CA TYR A 373 23.87 7.86 -24.46
C TYR A 373 24.15 9.19 -25.18
N ALA A 374 23.96 10.31 -24.51
CA ALA A 374 24.27 11.63 -25.08
C ALA A 374 25.78 11.85 -25.37
N ARG A 375 26.66 11.06 -24.81
CA ARG A 375 28.13 11.20 -24.93
C ARG A 375 28.78 10.05 -25.67
N GLU A 376 28.31 8.84 -25.45
CA GLU A 376 28.91 7.58 -25.88
C GLU A 376 27.98 6.78 -26.84
N GLN A 377 26.82 7.33 -27.15
CA GLN A 377 25.81 6.77 -28.07
C GLN A 377 25.46 5.31 -27.71
N MET A 378 25.58 4.39 -28.67
CA MET A 378 25.19 2.98 -28.51
C MET A 378 26.02 2.22 -27.47
N THR A 379 27.24 2.65 -27.16
CA THR A 379 28.06 2.01 -26.13
C THR A 379 27.35 2.01 -24.79
N ALA A 380 26.78 3.16 -24.39
CA ALA A 380 26.05 3.27 -23.12
C ALA A 380 24.76 2.41 -23.09
N TYR A 381 24.10 2.26 -24.23
CA TYR A 381 22.93 1.38 -24.31
C TYR A 381 23.32 -0.11 -24.23
N VAL A 382 24.41 -0.51 -24.92
CA VAL A 382 24.90 -1.89 -24.85
C VAL A 382 25.32 -2.26 -23.44
N ASP A 383 25.92 -1.34 -22.67
CA ASP A 383 26.27 -1.58 -21.28
C ASP A 383 25.03 -1.85 -20.39
N LEU A 384 23.90 -1.20 -20.69
CA LEU A 384 22.62 -1.53 -20.04
C LEU A 384 22.16 -2.94 -20.44
N GLN A 385 22.17 -3.24 -21.74
CA GLN A 385 21.71 -4.53 -22.28
C GLN A 385 22.55 -5.71 -21.74
N GLU A 386 23.87 -5.56 -21.62
CA GLU A 386 24.73 -6.60 -21.02
C GLU A 386 24.42 -6.82 -19.53
N ARG A 387 24.05 -5.77 -18.80
CA ARG A 387 23.59 -5.89 -17.41
C ARG A 387 22.24 -6.62 -17.31
N GLU A 388 21.35 -6.42 -18.28
CA GLU A 388 20.07 -7.14 -18.36
C GLU A 388 20.30 -8.63 -18.65
N PHE A 389 21.20 -8.99 -19.58
CA PHE A 389 21.56 -10.38 -19.87
C PHE A 389 22.19 -11.05 -18.63
N ALA A 390 23.10 -10.40 -17.94
CA ALA A 390 23.65 -10.92 -16.70
C ALA A 390 22.62 -11.10 -15.59
N ALA A 391 21.53 -10.32 -15.60
CA ALA A 391 20.46 -10.44 -14.63
C ALA A 391 19.53 -11.63 -14.90
N GLU A 392 19.58 -12.26 -16.08
CA GLU A 392 18.78 -13.47 -16.42
C GLU A 392 19.08 -14.62 -15.45
N GLU A 393 20.31 -14.77 -14.97
CA GLU A 393 20.70 -15.75 -13.95
C GLU A 393 19.90 -15.58 -12.62
N ARG A 394 19.36 -14.38 -12.37
CA ARG A 394 18.57 -14.04 -11.18
C ARG A 394 17.08 -14.03 -11.46
N GLY A 395 16.65 -14.46 -12.66
CA GLY A 395 15.25 -14.52 -13.06
C GLY A 395 14.71 -13.30 -13.81
N TYR A 396 15.55 -12.33 -14.19
CA TYR A 396 15.15 -11.22 -15.04
C TYR A 396 14.89 -11.69 -16.47
N THR A 397 13.74 -11.38 -17.04
CA THR A 397 13.35 -11.88 -18.38
C THR A 397 12.87 -10.79 -19.34
N ALA A 398 12.90 -9.53 -18.92
CA ALA A 398 12.35 -8.43 -19.72
C ALA A 398 13.21 -8.06 -20.95
N THR A 399 14.39 -8.67 -21.14
CA THR A 399 15.11 -8.70 -22.43
C THR A 399 14.21 -9.22 -23.54
N ARG A 400 13.29 -10.14 -23.21
CA ARG A 400 12.26 -10.70 -24.12
C ARG A 400 10.98 -9.89 -23.98
N HIS A 401 11.03 -8.62 -24.29
CA HIS A 401 9.95 -7.67 -24.04
C HIS A 401 8.63 -8.00 -24.78
N GLN A 402 8.69 -8.68 -25.93
CA GLN A 402 7.47 -9.14 -26.62
C GLN A 402 6.76 -10.25 -25.84
N ARG A 403 7.52 -11.18 -25.26
CA ARG A 403 6.98 -12.20 -24.36
C ARG A 403 6.37 -11.55 -23.11
N GLU A 404 7.07 -10.61 -22.50
CA GLU A 404 6.65 -9.95 -21.25
C GLU A 404 5.31 -9.23 -21.34
N VAL A 405 4.94 -8.73 -22.52
CA VAL A 405 3.63 -8.10 -22.74
C VAL A 405 2.56 -9.07 -23.25
N GLY A 406 2.90 -10.35 -23.43
CA GLY A 406 1.95 -11.43 -23.74
C GLY A 406 1.72 -11.68 -25.22
N THR A 407 2.68 -11.39 -26.10
CA THR A 407 2.54 -11.68 -27.55
C THR A 407 2.20 -13.17 -27.77
N GLY A 408 2.91 -14.10 -27.12
CA GLY A 408 2.61 -15.53 -27.21
C GLY A 408 1.23 -15.93 -26.66
N TYR A 409 0.79 -15.28 -25.59
CA TYR A 409 -0.57 -15.47 -25.07
C TYR A 409 -1.64 -15.11 -26.10
N PHE A 410 -1.48 -13.99 -26.82
CA PHE A 410 -2.43 -13.59 -27.87
C PHE A 410 -2.31 -14.45 -29.13
N ASP A 411 -1.14 -15.01 -29.42
CA ASP A 411 -1.00 -16.06 -30.47
C ASP A 411 -1.83 -17.28 -30.12
N LEU A 412 -1.86 -17.72 -28.86
CA LEU A 412 -2.75 -18.80 -28.42
C LEU A 412 -4.23 -18.44 -28.56
N VAL A 413 -4.63 -17.22 -28.26
CA VAL A 413 -6.01 -16.77 -28.52
C VAL A 413 -6.35 -16.85 -30.03
N SER A 414 -5.44 -16.37 -30.90
CA SER A 414 -5.62 -16.45 -32.36
C SER A 414 -5.77 -17.88 -32.86
N THR A 415 -4.91 -18.78 -32.38
CA THR A 415 -4.95 -20.21 -32.83
C THR A 415 -6.13 -20.97 -32.22
N ALA A 416 -6.62 -20.62 -31.05
CA ALA A 416 -7.85 -21.17 -30.49
C ALA A 416 -9.09 -20.79 -31.31
N LEU A 417 -9.09 -19.57 -31.86
CA LEU A 417 -10.17 -19.10 -32.76
C LEU A 417 -10.05 -19.65 -34.18
N ASN A 418 -8.83 -19.80 -34.68
CA ASN A 418 -8.52 -20.34 -35.97
C ASN A 418 -7.21 -21.17 -35.92
N PRO A 419 -7.30 -22.51 -35.86
CA PRO A 419 -6.12 -23.38 -35.76
C PRO A 419 -5.11 -23.23 -36.89
N GLU A 420 -5.55 -22.74 -38.04
CA GLU A 420 -4.69 -22.50 -39.22
C GLU A 420 -4.25 -21.02 -39.35
N SER A 421 -4.35 -20.26 -38.26
CA SER A 421 -3.93 -18.85 -38.25
C SER A 421 -2.48 -18.70 -38.68
N SER A 422 -2.25 -17.90 -39.70
CA SER A 422 -0.92 -17.53 -40.20
C SER A 422 -0.42 -16.18 -39.64
N THR A 423 -1.20 -15.58 -38.74
CA THR A 423 -0.92 -14.24 -38.16
C THR A 423 -0.35 -14.30 -36.74
N THR A 424 0.15 -15.45 -36.30
CA THR A 424 0.90 -15.57 -35.06
C THR A 424 2.16 -14.69 -35.14
N ALA A 425 2.44 -13.96 -34.06
CA ALA A 425 3.41 -12.87 -34.08
C ALA A 425 4.74 -13.23 -33.40
N LEU A 426 4.73 -14.07 -32.34
CA LEU A 426 5.96 -14.40 -31.61
C LEU A 426 6.86 -15.38 -32.37
N ALA A 427 6.27 -16.38 -33.01
CA ALA A 427 7.03 -17.34 -33.81
C ALA A 427 7.64 -16.66 -35.02
N GLY A 428 8.98 -16.78 -35.19
CA GLY A 428 9.74 -16.11 -36.26
C GLY A 428 10.00 -14.62 -36.02
N SER A 429 9.73 -14.10 -34.83
CA SER A 429 10.11 -12.74 -34.45
C SER A 429 11.64 -12.59 -34.28
N THR A 430 12.12 -11.36 -34.35
CA THR A 430 13.54 -11.05 -34.07
C THR A 430 13.89 -11.43 -32.60
N GLU A 431 12.96 -11.33 -31.68
CA GLU A 431 13.16 -11.74 -30.29
C GLU A 431 13.47 -13.24 -30.20
N THR A 432 12.67 -14.08 -30.86
CA THR A 432 12.92 -15.53 -30.90
C THR A 432 14.27 -15.87 -31.55
N ALA A 433 14.70 -15.11 -32.56
CA ALA A 433 15.94 -15.37 -33.31
C ALA A 433 17.20 -14.89 -32.58
N GLN A 434 17.12 -13.88 -31.71
CA GLN A 434 18.28 -13.21 -31.11
C GLN A 434 18.42 -13.42 -29.61
N PHE A 435 17.35 -13.78 -28.91
CA PHE A 435 17.33 -13.96 -27.45
C PHE A 435 16.91 -15.39 -27.01
N SER A 436 17.05 -16.37 -27.92
CA SER A 436 16.76 -17.81 -27.66
C SER A 436 17.97 -18.57 -27.16
#